data_44b8093aa82473bada3e565149b4f19b
#
_entry.id   44b8093aa82473bada3e565149b4f19b
#
_cell.length_a   1.000
_cell.length_b   1.000
_cell.length_c   1.000
_cell.angle_alpha   90.00
_cell.angle_beta   90.00
_cell.angle_gamma   90.00
#
_symmetry.space_group_name_H-M   'P 1'
#
loop_
_entity.id
_entity.type
_entity.pdbx_description
1 polymer ?
#
loop_
_entity_poly.entity_id
_entity_poly.type
_entity_poly.pdbx_seq_one_letter_code
_entity_poly.pdbx_strand_id
1 'polypeptide(L)'
;MLLIDLKKWRETVTLGQILTYISKKHRTLFLADQDVVNALFADHTLAVDERLYNLDEKTFRIFSEPAAGHKRIDIEWVRTNTAIIHYNGKHKPWKEKDYGGGLGEFFEKYKSL
;
A
#
# COMPACT_ATOMS: atom_id res chain seq x y z
N MET A 1 -1.07 -0.74 2.52
CA MET A 1 -0.45 -1.69 3.50
C MET A 1 -0.52 -1.09 4.89
N LEU A 2 -0.66 -1.91 5.94
CA LEU A 2 -0.72 -1.46 7.35
C LEU A 2 0.31 -2.23 8.17
N LEU A 3 1.05 -1.53 9.01
CA LEU A 3 1.81 -2.10 10.12
C LEU A 3 1.11 -1.70 11.40
N ILE A 4 0.70 -2.68 12.19
CA ILE A 4 -0.20 -2.47 13.33
C ILE A 4 0.48 -2.87 14.62
N ASP A 5 0.53 -1.96 15.59
CA ASP A 5 0.81 -2.30 16.99
C ASP A 5 -0.47 -2.90 17.60
N LEU A 6 -0.53 -4.22 17.66
CA LEU A 6 -1.71 -4.94 18.12
C LEU A 6 -2.09 -4.64 19.59
N LYS A 7 -1.12 -4.29 20.43
CA LYS A 7 -1.40 -3.92 21.82
C LYS A 7 -2.15 -2.59 21.86
N LYS A 8 -1.57 -1.56 21.23
CA LYS A 8 -2.21 -0.24 21.14
C LYS A 8 -3.54 -0.28 20.40
N TRP A 9 -3.64 -1.10 19.35
CA TRP A 9 -4.90 -1.29 18.63
C TRP A 9 -6.03 -1.73 19.55
N ARG A 10 -5.81 -2.75 20.39
CA ARG A 10 -6.81 -3.26 21.33
C ARG A 10 -7.16 -2.28 22.45
N GLU A 11 -6.23 -1.41 22.82
CA GLU A 11 -6.43 -0.35 23.81
C GLU A 11 -7.20 0.85 23.23
N THR A 12 -7.10 1.08 21.93
CA THR A 12 -7.69 2.26 21.26
C THR A 12 -9.16 2.05 20.89
N VAL A 13 -9.51 0.90 20.33
CA VAL A 13 -10.86 0.62 19.82
C VAL A 13 -11.32 -0.77 20.22
N THR A 14 -12.50 -0.84 20.80
CA THR A 14 -13.14 -2.11 21.18
C THR A 14 -13.88 -2.75 19.99
N LEU A 15 -14.07 -4.06 20.05
CA LEU A 15 -14.90 -4.77 19.07
C LEU A 15 -16.32 -4.19 18.99
N GLY A 16 -16.90 -3.79 20.13
CA GLY A 16 -18.22 -3.16 20.18
C GLY A 16 -18.31 -1.86 19.38
N GLN A 17 -17.27 -1.03 19.43
CA GLN A 17 -17.18 0.20 18.62
C GLN A 17 -17.09 -0.11 17.13
N ILE A 18 -16.28 -1.10 16.75
CA ILE A 18 -16.17 -1.56 15.35
C ILE A 18 -17.53 -2.03 14.83
N LEU A 19 -18.18 -2.93 15.56
CA LEU A 19 -19.49 -3.47 15.17
C LEU A 19 -20.56 -2.38 15.10
N THR A 20 -20.55 -1.44 16.04
CA THR A 20 -21.47 -0.31 16.03
C THR A 20 -21.25 0.60 14.81
N TYR A 21 -19.99 0.88 14.47
CA TYR A 21 -19.66 1.67 13.27
C TYR A 21 -20.13 0.96 12.00
N ILE A 22 -19.81 -0.32 11.84
CA ILE A 22 -20.24 -1.13 10.68
C ILE A 22 -21.76 -1.13 10.56
N SER A 23 -22.47 -1.38 11.67
CA SER A 23 -23.94 -1.40 11.68
C SER A 23 -24.56 -0.09 11.22
N LYS A 24 -24.01 1.03 11.67
CA LYS A 24 -24.49 2.38 11.29
C LYS A 24 -24.13 2.77 9.85
N LYS A 25 -23.02 2.29 9.32
CA LYS A 25 -22.44 2.72 8.04
C LYS A 25 -22.47 1.69 6.93
N HIS A 26 -23.02 0.49 7.15
CA HIS A 26 -22.97 -0.66 6.23
C HIS A 26 -23.39 -0.33 4.79
N ARG A 27 -24.30 0.61 4.57
CA ARG A 27 -24.76 1.02 3.23
C ARG A 27 -23.82 2.02 2.54
N THR A 28 -22.86 2.59 3.25
CA THR A 28 -21.93 3.63 2.75
C THR A 28 -20.49 3.17 2.75
N LEU A 29 -20.20 1.96 3.26
CA LEU A 29 -18.87 1.38 3.21
C LEU A 29 -18.54 0.96 1.78
N PHE A 30 -17.45 1.50 1.24
CA PHE A 30 -16.97 1.19 -0.10
C PHE A 30 -15.81 0.17 -0.07
N LEU A 31 -14.86 0.37 0.82
CA LEU A 31 -13.70 -0.48 1.05
C LEU A 31 -13.74 -1.09 2.46
N ALA A 32 -14.88 -1.65 2.83
CA ALA A 32 -15.17 -2.34 4.07
C ALA A 32 -14.18 -2.16 5.24
N ASP A 33 -13.10 -2.95 5.26
CA ASP A 33 -12.04 -2.91 6.28
C ASP A 33 -11.26 -1.59 6.31
N GLN A 34 -10.92 -1.02 5.16
CA GLN A 34 -10.19 0.25 5.06
C GLN A 34 -11.02 1.42 5.58
N ASP A 35 -12.32 1.46 5.26
CA ASP A 35 -13.21 2.52 5.74
C ASP A 35 -13.34 2.48 7.27
N VAL A 36 -13.43 1.27 7.85
CA VAL A 36 -13.47 1.10 9.30
C VAL A 36 -12.16 1.54 9.95
N VAL A 37 -11.02 1.13 9.41
CA VAL A 37 -9.70 1.51 9.92
C VAL A 37 -9.51 3.03 9.84
N ASN A 38 -9.80 3.62 8.69
CA ASN A 38 -9.66 5.07 8.51
C ASN A 38 -10.57 5.87 9.45
N ALA A 39 -11.79 5.40 9.69
CA ALA A 39 -12.72 6.13 10.55
C ALA A 39 -12.41 6.02 12.05
N LEU A 40 -11.92 4.88 12.50
CA LEU A 40 -11.73 4.61 13.94
C LEU A 40 -10.29 4.83 14.41
N PHE A 41 -9.32 4.87 13.50
CA PHE A 41 -7.90 4.94 13.83
C PHE A 41 -7.15 6.09 13.14
N ALA A 42 -7.85 7.01 12.45
CA ALA A 42 -7.21 8.12 11.72
C ALA A 42 -6.23 8.91 12.59
N ASP A 43 -6.66 9.27 13.81
CA ASP A 43 -5.85 10.05 14.75
C ASP A 43 -4.67 9.26 15.37
N HIS A 44 -4.64 7.95 15.12
CA HIS A 44 -3.60 7.03 15.61
C HIS A 44 -2.78 6.43 14.46
N THR A 45 -2.91 6.98 13.25
CA THR A 45 -2.25 6.49 12.05
C THR A 45 -1.12 7.42 11.63
N LEU A 46 0.07 6.86 11.43
CA LEU A 46 1.20 7.55 10.82
C LEU A 46 1.30 7.16 9.35
N ALA A 47 1.18 8.14 8.45
CA ALA A 47 1.44 7.93 7.04
C ALA A 47 2.95 7.84 6.79
N VAL A 48 3.37 6.81 6.07
CA VAL A 48 4.75 6.63 5.64
C VAL A 48 4.87 6.81 4.13
N ASP A 49 6.08 7.08 3.64
CA ASP A 49 6.34 7.29 2.22
C ASP A 49 6.04 6.00 1.43
N GLU A 50 5.07 6.07 0.53
CA GLU A 50 4.65 4.95 -0.30
C GLU A 50 5.75 4.46 -1.24
N ARG A 51 6.67 5.34 -1.64
CA ARG A 51 7.83 4.97 -2.49
C ARG A 51 8.78 4.01 -1.77
N LEU A 52 8.82 4.06 -0.44
CA LEU A 52 9.67 3.21 0.39
C LEU A 52 8.98 1.91 0.80
N TYR A 53 7.69 1.99 1.19
CA TYR A 53 7.03 0.90 1.91
C TYR A 53 5.77 0.34 1.22
N ASN A 54 5.42 0.84 0.04
CA ASN A 54 4.27 0.34 -0.71
C ASN A 54 4.33 0.76 -2.18
N LEU A 55 5.52 0.72 -2.79
CA LEU A 55 5.70 1.14 -4.18
C LEU A 55 4.96 0.20 -5.12
N ASP A 56 4.08 0.75 -5.94
CA ASP A 56 3.42 0.04 -7.03
C ASP A 56 3.78 0.61 -8.40
N GLU A 57 3.40 -0.07 -9.47
CA GLU A 57 3.69 0.34 -10.86
C GLU A 57 3.14 1.72 -11.19
N LYS A 58 1.96 2.07 -10.66
CA LYS A 58 1.35 3.38 -10.92
C LYS A 58 2.16 4.48 -10.24
N THR A 59 2.49 4.29 -8.98
CA THR A 59 3.32 5.22 -8.19
C THR A 59 4.72 5.34 -8.81
N PHE A 60 5.36 4.24 -9.17
CA PHE A 60 6.65 4.25 -9.86
C PHE A 60 6.61 5.06 -11.15
N ARG A 61 5.61 4.85 -12.01
CA ARG A 61 5.45 5.61 -13.26
C ARG A 61 5.29 7.10 -13.01
N ILE A 62 4.45 7.48 -12.03
CA ILE A 62 4.25 8.90 -11.68
C ILE A 62 5.55 9.56 -11.26
N PHE A 63 6.32 8.91 -10.39
CA PHE A 63 7.57 9.49 -9.87
C PHE A 63 8.78 9.28 -10.78
N SER A 64 8.72 8.42 -11.79
CA SER A 64 9.80 8.27 -12.78
C SER A 64 9.73 9.32 -13.89
N GLU A 65 8.57 9.93 -14.11
CA GLU A 65 8.43 11.03 -15.07
C GLU A 65 8.89 12.37 -14.48
N PRO A 66 9.49 13.26 -15.31
CA PRO A 66 9.84 14.60 -14.85
C PRO A 66 8.56 15.40 -14.63
N ALA A 67 8.20 15.64 -13.39
CA ALA A 67 7.09 16.54 -13.06
C ALA A 67 7.57 17.59 -12.06
N ALA A 68 7.00 18.81 -12.16
CA ALA A 68 7.29 19.86 -11.22
C ALA A 68 6.88 19.46 -9.80
N GLY A 69 7.81 19.55 -8.86
CA GLY A 69 7.53 19.45 -7.43
C GLY A 69 7.90 18.13 -6.75
N HIS A 70 8.38 17.11 -7.46
CA HIS A 70 8.94 15.92 -6.80
C HIS A 70 10.29 15.48 -7.36
N LYS A 71 11.10 14.86 -6.52
CA LYS A 71 12.36 14.24 -6.95
C LYS A 71 12.05 12.98 -7.75
N ARG A 72 12.59 12.92 -8.98
CA ARG A 72 12.48 11.75 -9.84
C ARG A 72 13.09 10.52 -9.18
N ILE A 73 12.44 9.37 -9.34
CA ILE A 73 12.99 8.06 -8.98
C ILE A 73 13.22 7.23 -10.25
N ASP A 74 14.23 6.39 -10.22
CA ASP A 74 14.55 5.40 -11.25
C ASP A 74 14.72 4.02 -10.61
N ILE A 75 15.00 3.02 -11.41
CA ILE A 75 15.18 1.64 -10.94
C ILE A 75 16.31 1.52 -9.92
N GLU A 76 17.39 2.27 -10.08
CA GLU A 76 18.50 2.22 -9.14
C GLU A 76 18.14 2.84 -7.79
N TRP A 77 17.35 3.92 -7.83
CA TRP A 77 16.77 4.49 -6.63
C TRP A 77 15.86 3.48 -5.91
N VAL A 78 15.00 2.78 -6.66
CA VAL A 78 14.09 1.74 -6.10
C VAL A 78 14.91 0.63 -5.46
N ARG A 79 15.96 0.15 -6.14
CA ARG A 79 16.84 -0.91 -5.66
C ARG A 79 17.50 -0.58 -4.32
N THR A 80 17.82 0.69 -4.11
CA THR A 80 18.55 1.16 -2.92
C THR A 80 17.62 1.55 -1.78
N ASN A 81 16.43 2.08 -2.09
CA ASN A 81 15.59 2.76 -1.10
C ASN A 81 14.26 2.06 -0.81
N THR A 82 13.69 1.34 -1.77
CA THR A 82 12.37 0.72 -1.59
C THR A 82 12.48 -0.61 -0.84
N ALA A 83 11.80 -0.69 0.29
CA ALA A 83 11.75 -1.91 1.09
C ALA A 83 10.63 -2.87 0.63
N ILE A 84 9.51 -2.33 0.12
CA ILE A 84 8.35 -3.13 -0.25
C ILE A 84 7.79 -2.68 -1.59
N ILE A 85 7.78 -3.60 -2.56
CA ILE A 85 7.11 -3.45 -3.84
C ILE A 85 5.78 -4.21 -3.79
N HIS A 86 4.70 -3.51 -4.12
CA HIS A 86 3.34 -4.05 -4.06
C HIS A 86 2.75 -4.20 -5.47
N TYR A 87 2.76 -5.40 -6.00
CA TYR A 87 2.11 -5.70 -7.28
C TYR A 87 0.59 -5.78 -7.11
N ASN A 88 -0.09 -4.64 -7.11
CA ASN A 88 -1.53 -4.54 -7.03
C ASN A 88 -2.21 -4.60 -8.42
N GLY A 89 -3.55 -4.56 -8.46
CA GLY A 89 -4.30 -4.50 -9.72
C GLY A 89 -4.43 -5.86 -10.44
N LYS A 90 -4.83 -5.82 -11.72
CA LYS A 90 -5.11 -7.02 -12.53
C LYS A 90 -3.85 -7.64 -13.12
N HIS A 91 -2.90 -6.82 -13.53
CA HIS A 91 -1.64 -7.22 -14.12
C HIS A 91 -0.67 -7.67 -13.02
N LYS A 92 -0.17 -8.89 -13.15
CA LYS A 92 0.67 -9.53 -12.13
C LYS A 92 1.88 -10.19 -12.80
N PRO A 93 3.11 -9.97 -12.30
CA PRO A 93 4.28 -10.59 -12.92
C PRO A 93 4.27 -12.13 -12.89
N TRP A 94 3.56 -12.74 -11.96
CA TRP A 94 3.39 -14.20 -11.90
C TRP A 94 2.27 -14.77 -12.76
N LYS A 95 1.46 -13.92 -13.40
CA LYS A 95 0.37 -14.32 -14.30
C LYS A 95 0.67 -14.04 -15.77
N GLU A 96 1.58 -13.13 -16.03
CA GLU A 96 1.89 -12.65 -17.38
C GLU A 96 3.29 -13.08 -17.77
N LYS A 97 3.40 -13.82 -18.89
CA LYS A 97 4.67 -14.30 -19.39
C LYS A 97 5.65 -13.16 -19.74
N ASP A 98 5.08 -12.06 -20.27
CA ASP A 98 5.81 -10.86 -20.65
C ASP A 98 5.26 -9.67 -19.84
N TYR A 99 5.57 -9.64 -18.54
CA TYR A 99 5.14 -8.54 -17.68
C TYR A 99 5.83 -7.24 -18.07
N GLY A 100 5.06 -6.29 -18.63
CA GLY A 100 5.57 -5.03 -19.14
C GLY A 100 5.76 -3.92 -18.10
N GLY A 101 5.62 -4.21 -16.82
CA GLY A 101 5.79 -3.23 -15.74
C GLY A 101 7.26 -2.92 -15.46
N GLY A 102 7.54 -1.66 -15.10
CA GLY A 102 8.91 -1.20 -14.80
C GLY A 102 9.54 -1.86 -13.57
N LEU A 103 8.70 -2.41 -12.67
CA LEU A 103 9.15 -3.10 -11.45
C LEU A 103 9.29 -4.62 -11.61
N GLY A 104 9.06 -5.17 -12.82
CA GLY A 104 9.08 -6.61 -13.08
C GLY A 104 10.40 -7.30 -12.74
N GLU A 105 11.52 -6.64 -12.91
CA GLU A 105 12.85 -7.19 -12.59
C GLU A 105 13.00 -7.61 -11.12
N PHE A 106 12.34 -6.92 -10.21
CA PHE A 106 12.38 -7.26 -8.78
C PHE A 106 11.63 -8.56 -8.50
N PHE A 107 10.49 -8.78 -9.17
CA PHE A 107 9.80 -10.06 -9.06
C PHE A 107 10.67 -11.20 -9.59
N GLU A 108 11.25 -11.06 -10.78
CA GLU A 108 12.12 -12.07 -11.36
C GLU A 108 13.33 -12.41 -10.46
N LYS A 109 13.91 -11.40 -9.82
CA LYS A 109 15.03 -11.56 -8.89
C LYS A 109 14.66 -12.38 -7.65
N TYR A 110 13.46 -12.21 -7.11
CA TYR A 110 13.06 -12.77 -5.81
C TYR A 110 12.12 -13.99 -5.90
N LYS A 111 11.61 -14.34 -7.08
CA LYS A 111 10.69 -15.47 -7.25
C LYS A 111 11.29 -16.84 -6.97
N SER A 112 12.61 -16.95 -6.95
CA SER A 112 13.35 -18.19 -6.76
C SER A 112 14.00 -18.31 -5.37
N LEU A 113 13.72 -17.37 -4.46
CA LEU A 113 14.14 -17.43 -3.07
C LEU A 113 13.10 -18.18 -2.23
#